data_f3d160cf87467847477722a33bedfe1f
#
_entry.id   f3d160cf87467847477722a33bedfe1f
#
_cell.length_a   1.000
_cell.length_b   1.000
_cell.length_c   1.000
_cell.angle_alpha   90.00
_cell.angle_beta   90.00
_cell.angle_gamma   90.00
#
_symmetry.space_group_name_H-M   'P 1'
#
loop_
_entity.id
_entity.type
_entity.pdbx_description
1 polymer ?
#
loop_
_entity_poly.entity_id
_entity_poly.type
_entity_poly.pdbx_seq_one_letter_code
_entity_poly.pdbx_strand_id
1 'polypeptide(L)'
;MKKNLNIIILGLAALSLSSCKTLYGKYERPDVKTSGIVRDVASDTDTLAVKDTTTFANIPWRSVFTDPQLQSIIEKGLNNNVNLLNAALNVKMAEEQLKCAKLAFVPALSFTPQGTIASWDGNAATKTYTMPVTASWMVDLFGNLLSQKRSAQMALLQLQDYQVSVKTNLIANIANMYYTLLMLDKQVELVNNMEGLTKDTWETMQKMHDLRLGYRTPAIQSAESNYYSVLTQKTDLLRQIRETENSLSLLIGDQAHSIARGKLDNQSLPSNFSTGVGIQLLNNRADVHAAEMNLAQCFYGVETARSKFYPSITISGTGAFTNSGGAGIVNPGKWLLSAVGSLTQPIFQNGRIIAGLKVAKMQYEQAYNTWQNTLLKAGSEVSNALVLYNYSDEKSKIEQKRIEVLEKNVESTKELMGIAGSSYLEIIQAQSSLLNVQLSKVADDFYKMQAVVNLYYALGGGAK
;
A
#
# COMPACT_ATOMS: atom_id res chain seq x y z
N MET A 1 2.01 -57.92 37.20
CA MET A 1 2.52 -57.21 36.01
C MET A 1 1.47 -56.31 35.34
N LYS A 2 0.19 -56.68 35.13
CA LYS A 2 -0.82 -55.79 34.46
C LYS A 2 -1.14 -54.51 35.22
N LYS A 3 -1.14 -54.47 36.56
CA LYS A 3 -1.41 -53.24 37.35
C LYS A 3 -0.33 -52.18 37.17
N ASN A 4 0.94 -52.56 37.08
CA ASN A 4 2.06 -51.62 36.95
C ASN A 4 2.13 -51.05 35.50
N LEU A 5 1.68 -51.77 34.49
CA LEU A 5 1.61 -51.31 33.12
C LEU A 5 0.56 -50.19 32.96
N ASN A 6 -0.59 -50.33 33.63
CA ASN A 6 -1.64 -49.30 33.60
C ASN A 6 -1.23 -48.04 34.35
N ILE A 7 -0.43 -48.13 35.42
CA ILE A 7 0.10 -46.96 36.12
C ILE A 7 1.14 -46.22 35.28
N ILE A 8 1.99 -46.94 34.54
CA ILE A 8 2.96 -46.35 33.61
C ILE A 8 2.26 -45.69 32.43
N ILE A 9 1.21 -46.26 31.91
CA ILE A 9 0.40 -45.69 30.81
C ILE A 9 -0.35 -44.42 31.31
N LEU A 10 -0.93 -44.45 32.51
CA LEU A 10 -1.57 -43.28 33.13
C LEU A 10 -0.55 -42.18 33.45
N GLY A 11 0.65 -42.52 33.90
CA GLY A 11 1.73 -41.59 34.19
C GLY A 11 2.27 -40.92 32.90
N LEU A 12 2.41 -41.67 31.81
CA LEU A 12 2.77 -41.15 30.49
C LEU A 12 1.67 -40.26 29.91
N ALA A 13 0.42 -40.60 30.10
CA ALA A 13 -0.73 -39.80 29.68
C ALA A 13 -0.83 -38.49 30.48
N ALA A 14 -0.55 -38.51 31.81
CA ALA A 14 -0.53 -37.32 32.64
C ALA A 14 0.63 -36.37 32.35
N LEU A 15 1.81 -36.90 31.99
CA LEU A 15 2.97 -36.09 31.54
C LEU A 15 2.74 -35.44 30.16
N SER A 16 1.95 -36.04 29.29
CA SER A 16 1.58 -35.44 28.01
C SER A 16 0.56 -34.29 28.15
N LEU A 17 -0.24 -34.26 29.20
CA LEU A 17 -1.23 -33.22 29.44
C LEU A 17 -0.62 -31.90 29.96
N SER A 18 0.54 -31.96 30.65
CA SER A 18 1.21 -30.76 31.16
C SER A 18 1.97 -29.99 30.09
N SER A 19 2.24 -30.59 28.93
CA SER A 19 2.91 -29.97 27.77
C SER A 19 1.95 -29.16 26.83
N CYS A 20 0.64 -29.16 27.12
CA CYS A 20 -0.35 -28.58 26.23
C CYS A 20 -0.34 -27.04 26.12
N LYS A 21 0.30 -26.33 27.07
CA LYS A 21 0.36 -24.84 27.02
C LYS A 21 1.17 -24.31 25.81
N THR A 22 2.13 -25.04 25.32
CA THR A 22 3.00 -24.65 24.18
C THR A 22 2.39 -24.91 22.81
N LEU A 23 1.39 -25.77 22.70
CA LEU A 23 0.75 -26.16 21.44
C LEU A 23 -0.40 -25.24 20.98
N TYR A 24 -0.95 -24.44 21.90
CA TYR A 24 -2.07 -23.53 21.65
C TYR A 24 -1.68 -22.07 21.81
N GLY A 25 -0.42 -21.72 21.49
CA GLY A 25 0.10 -20.37 21.60
C GLY A 25 -0.84 -19.34 20.94
N LYS A 26 -1.05 -18.22 21.63
CA LYS A 26 -1.66 -17.04 21.04
C LYS A 26 -0.53 -16.14 20.56
N TYR A 27 -0.74 -15.49 19.41
CA TYR A 27 0.17 -14.44 18.98
C TYR A 27 0.11 -13.28 19.98
N GLU A 28 1.26 -12.83 20.43
CA GLU A 28 1.45 -11.62 21.22
C GLU A 28 2.40 -10.73 20.43
N ARG A 29 2.08 -9.43 20.38
CA ARG A 29 2.90 -8.45 19.66
C ARG A 29 4.28 -8.40 20.31
N PRO A 30 5.37 -8.58 19.54
CA PRO A 30 6.71 -8.39 20.06
C PRO A 30 6.98 -6.95 20.46
N ASP A 31 7.74 -6.74 21.53
CA ASP A 31 8.20 -5.41 21.94
C ASP A 31 9.15 -4.83 20.89
N VAL A 32 8.87 -3.62 20.43
CA VAL A 32 9.72 -2.88 19.49
C VAL A 32 10.14 -1.57 20.13
N LYS A 33 11.43 -1.26 20.02
CA LYS A 33 11.94 0.05 20.41
C LYS A 33 11.45 1.09 19.41
N THR A 34 10.55 1.91 19.86
CA THR A 34 9.84 2.89 19.03
C THR A 34 10.28 4.32 19.36
N SER A 35 11.13 4.50 20.39
CA SER A 35 11.71 5.83 20.74
C SER A 35 12.67 6.31 19.66
N GLY A 36 12.48 7.56 19.18
CA GLY A 36 13.35 8.20 18.21
C GLY A 36 13.11 7.81 16.74
N ILE A 37 11.99 7.18 16.42
CA ILE A 37 11.65 6.82 15.02
C ILE A 37 11.38 8.05 14.17
N VAL A 38 10.79 9.10 14.74
CA VAL A 38 10.57 10.40 14.07
C VAL A 38 11.65 11.35 14.54
N ARG A 39 12.44 11.89 13.61
CA ARG A 39 13.46 12.89 13.88
C ARG A 39 12.79 14.26 14.13
N ASP A 40 13.41 15.08 14.99
CA ASP A 40 13.01 16.49 15.25
C ASP A 40 11.66 16.70 15.99
N VAL A 41 11.04 15.61 16.46
CA VAL A 41 9.97 15.70 17.46
C VAL A 41 10.62 15.66 18.84
N ALA A 42 10.43 16.70 19.63
CA ALA A 42 11.01 16.80 20.96
C ALA A 42 10.63 15.58 21.80
N SER A 43 11.64 14.83 22.26
CA SER A 43 11.47 13.59 23.03
C SER A 43 10.74 13.76 24.36
N ASP A 44 10.54 14.99 24.82
CA ASP A 44 9.87 15.32 26.07
C ASP A 44 8.34 15.25 25.99
N THR A 45 7.76 15.11 24.80
CA THR A 45 6.30 14.98 24.63
C THR A 45 5.80 13.54 24.69
N ASP A 46 6.68 12.54 24.78
CA ASP A 46 6.31 11.14 24.92
C ASP A 46 5.62 10.82 26.29
N THR A 47 5.71 11.71 27.26
CA THR A 47 5.12 11.54 28.60
C THR A 47 3.85 12.35 28.85
N LEU A 48 3.53 13.30 27.98
CA LEU A 48 2.26 14.01 28.11
C LEU A 48 1.17 13.13 27.49
N ALA A 49 0.35 12.56 28.37
CA ALA A 49 -0.89 11.92 28.00
C ALA A 49 -1.62 12.83 26.99
N VAL A 50 -1.54 12.48 25.71
CA VAL A 50 -2.29 13.16 24.65
C VAL A 50 -3.76 12.88 24.95
N LYS A 51 -4.39 13.76 25.73
CA LYS A 51 -5.84 13.77 25.96
C LYS A 51 -6.61 14.21 24.71
N ASP A 52 -5.92 14.74 23.73
CA ASP A 52 -6.52 15.20 22.47
C ASP A 52 -6.28 14.16 21.37
N THR A 53 -7.24 13.27 21.21
CA THR A 53 -7.25 12.21 20.18
C THR A 53 -7.63 12.73 18.80
N THR A 54 -7.80 14.05 18.62
CA THR A 54 -8.06 14.69 17.33
C THR A 54 -6.73 14.91 16.58
N THR A 55 -6.13 13.80 16.16
CA THR A 55 -4.95 13.85 15.29
C THR A 55 -5.37 14.23 13.87
N PHE A 56 -4.48 14.91 13.16
CA PHE A 56 -4.65 15.27 11.74
C PHE A 56 -5.10 14.06 10.87
N ALA A 57 -4.64 12.85 11.21
CA ALA A 57 -5.06 11.61 10.57
C ALA A 57 -6.55 11.24 10.75
N ASN A 58 -7.19 11.70 11.81
CA ASN A 58 -8.60 11.40 12.07
C ASN A 58 -9.57 12.33 11.33
N ILE A 59 -9.06 13.37 10.70
CA ILE A 59 -9.87 14.29 9.89
C ILE A 59 -10.28 13.57 8.60
N PRO A 60 -11.57 13.55 8.25
CA PRO A 60 -12.02 12.97 6.98
C PRO A 60 -11.33 13.68 5.80
N TRP A 61 -10.95 12.94 4.77
CA TRP A 61 -10.24 13.50 3.63
C TRP A 61 -10.99 14.66 2.93
N ARG A 62 -12.33 14.63 2.96
CA ARG A 62 -13.17 15.74 2.44
C ARG A 62 -12.98 17.06 3.20
N SER A 63 -12.62 16.99 4.47
CA SER A 63 -12.34 18.19 5.28
C SER A 63 -10.91 18.67 5.10
N VAL A 64 -9.99 17.80 4.69
CA VAL A 64 -8.61 18.16 4.35
C VAL A 64 -8.53 18.77 2.95
N PHE A 65 -9.16 18.11 1.98
CA PHE A 65 -9.19 18.54 0.57
C PHE A 65 -10.52 19.23 0.27
N THR A 66 -10.55 20.55 0.38
CA THR A 66 -11.79 21.35 0.30
C THR A 66 -12.20 21.72 -1.12
N ASP A 67 -11.32 21.51 -2.12
CA ASP A 67 -11.65 21.78 -3.54
C ASP A 67 -12.69 20.77 -4.06
N PRO A 68 -13.88 21.23 -4.51
CA PRO A 68 -14.94 20.33 -4.98
C PRO A 68 -14.55 19.52 -6.22
N GLN A 69 -13.67 20.06 -7.07
CA GLN A 69 -13.20 19.36 -8.27
C GLN A 69 -12.27 18.22 -7.88
N LEU A 70 -11.34 18.46 -6.93
CA LEU A 70 -10.50 17.41 -6.38
C LEU A 70 -11.34 16.32 -5.70
N GLN A 71 -12.34 16.70 -4.91
CA GLN A 71 -13.23 15.74 -4.25
C GLN A 71 -13.93 14.83 -5.26
N SER A 72 -14.45 15.40 -6.35
CA SER A 72 -15.11 14.63 -7.42
C SER A 72 -14.15 13.65 -8.09
N ILE A 73 -12.89 14.06 -8.34
CA ILE A 73 -11.85 13.20 -8.92
C ILE A 73 -11.48 12.06 -7.96
N ILE A 74 -11.33 12.35 -6.66
CA ILE A 74 -11.06 11.33 -5.65
C ILE A 74 -12.22 10.31 -5.60
N GLU A 75 -13.47 10.76 -5.57
CA GLU A 75 -14.64 9.86 -5.58
C GLU A 75 -14.67 8.97 -6.81
N LYS A 76 -14.39 9.52 -7.99
CA LYS A 76 -14.31 8.76 -9.22
C LYS A 76 -13.19 7.69 -9.14
N GLY A 77 -12.02 8.08 -8.63
CA GLY A 77 -10.92 7.14 -8.40
C GLY A 77 -11.26 6.03 -7.41
N LEU A 78 -11.91 6.36 -6.30
CA LEU A 78 -12.34 5.37 -5.30
C LEU A 78 -13.35 4.35 -5.85
N ASN A 79 -14.17 4.74 -6.82
CA ASN A 79 -15.15 3.86 -7.42
C ASN A 79 -14.59 3.01 -8.57
N ASN A 80 -13.61 3.50 -9.32
CA ASN A 80 -13.20 2.89 -10.59
C ASN A 80 -11.77 2.36 -10.58
N ASN A 81 -10.92 2.71 -9.59
CA ASN A 81 -9.52 2.29 -9.58
C ASN A 81 -9.38 0.78 -9.51
N VAL A 82 -8.73 0.18 -10.50
CA VAL A 82 -8.56 -1.27 -10.65
C VAL A 82 -7.82 -1.90 -9.46
N ASN A 83 -6.82 -1.21 -8.91
CA ASN A 83 -6.06 -1.74 -7.77
C ASN A 83 -6.92 -1.82 -6.51
N LEU A 84 -7.79 -0.82 -6.28
CA LEU A 84 -8.70 -0.83 -5.15
C LEU A 84 -9.80 -1.89 -5.32
N LEU A 85 -10.35 -2.05 -6.54
CA LEU A 85 -11.30 -3.11 -6.84
C LEU A 85 -10.69 -4.50 -6.65
N ASN A 86 -9.46 -4.72 -7.12
CA ASN A 86 -8.73 -5.97 -6.91
C ASN A 86 -8.42 -6.22 -5.43
N ALA A 87 -8.07 -5.19 -4.66
CA ALA A 87 -7.88 -5.32 -3.21
C ALA A 87 -9.18 -5.76 -2.51
N ALA A 88 -10.33 -5.22 -2.92
CA ALA A 88 -11.63 -5.67 -2.40
C ALA A 88 -11.96 -7.12 -2.76
N LEU A 89 -11.59 -7.58 -3.96
CA LEU A 89 -11.73 -8.99 -4.35
C LEU A 89 -10.80 -9.89 -3.54
N ASN A 90 -9.58 -9.47 -3.25
CA ASN A 90 -8.65 -10.21 -2.41
C ASN A 90 -9.21 -10.41 -0.98
N VAL A 91 -9.88 -9.41 -0.42
CA VAL A 91 -10.57 -9.53 0.88
C VAL A 91 -11.67 -10.61 0.79
N LYS A 92 -12.51 -10.59 -0.24
CA LYS A 92 -13.57 -11.59 -0.43
C LYS A 92 -12.99 -13.00 -0.60
N MET A 93 -11.88 -13.15 -1.33
CA MET A 93 -11.18 -14.44 -1.44
C MET A 93 -10.68 -14.95 -0.08
N ALA A 94 -10.14 -14.07 0.75
CA ALA A 94 -9.70 -14.44 2.10
C ALA A 94 -10.86 -14.77 3.04
N GLU A 95 -12.02 -14.13 2.90
CA GLU A 95 -13.24 -14.48 3.63
C GLU A 95 -13.69 -15.93 3.31
N GLU A 96 -13.68 -16.32 2.03
CA GLU A 96 -14.01 -17.69 1.64
C GLU A 96 -12.93 -18.70 2.09
N GLN A 97 -11.64 -18.32 2.10
CA GLN A 97 -10.57 -19.16 2.65
C GLN A 97 -10.73 -19.35 4.17
N LEU A 98 -11.10 -18.30 4.92
CA LEU A 98 -11.41 -18.42 6.35
C LEU A 98 -12.63 -19.29 6.59
N LYS A 99 -13.68 -19.18 5.76
CA LYS A 99 -14.86 -20.03 5.82
C LYS A 99 -14.48 -21.50 5.59
N CYS A 100 -13.64 -21.76 4.60
CA CYS A 100 -13.09 -23.09 4.33
C CYS A 100 -12.32 -23.64 5.54
N ALA A 101 -11.43 -22.80 6.16
CA ALA A 101 -10.70 -23.20 7.37
C ALA A 101 -11.61 -23.44 8.58
N LYS A 102 -12.76 -22.76 8.69
CA LYS A 102 -13.78 -23.04 9.71
C LYS A 102 -14.51 -24.36 9.42
N LEU A 103 -14.84 -24.63 8.16
CA LEU A 103 -15.51 -25.87 7.75
C LEU A 103 -14.61 -27.11 7.88
N ALA A 104 -13.28 -26.94 7.93
CA ALA A 104 -12.36 -28.05 8.20
C ALA A 104 -12.57 -28.76 9.56
N PHE A 105 -13.31 -28.12 10.48
CA PHE A 105 -13.73 -28.74 11.76
C PHE A 105 -14.98 -29.62 11.64
N VAL A 106 -15.64 -29.64 10.49
CA VAL A 106 -16.84 -30.45 10.21
C VAL A 106 -16.42 -31.65 9.35
N PRO A 107 -17.06 -32.82 9.51
CA PRO A 107 -16.77 -33.98 8.65
C PRO A 107 -16.96 -33.65 7.17
N ALA A 108 -15.99 -34.03 6.36
CA ALA A 108 -16.11 -34.01 4.89
C ALA A 108 -16.88 -35.24 4.40
N LEU A 109 -17.81 -35.04 3.46
CA LEU A 109 -18.56 -36.10 2.81
C LEU A 109 -18.07 -36.28 1.37
N SER A 110 -17.82 -37.51 0.96
CA SER A 110 -17.45 -37.85 -0.39
C SER A 110 -18.25 -39.04 -0.91
N PHE A 111 -18.59 -39.00 -2.20
CA PHE A 111 -19.20 -40.11 -2.93
C PHE A 111 -18.26 -40.48 -4.08
N THR A 112 -17.69 -41.69 -4.01
CA THR A 112 -16.66 -42.16 -4.94
C THR A 112 -17.03 -43.54 -5.53
N PRO A 113 -18.01 -43.63 -6.46
CA PRO A 113 -18.40 -44.87 -7.05
C PRO A 113 -17.24 -45.51 -7.81
N GLN A 114 -17.06 -46.81 -7.62
CA GLN A 114 -16.00 -47.59 -8.26
C GLN A 114 -16.57 -48.88 -8.89
N GLY A 115 -16.10 -49.22 -10.08
CA GLY A 115 -16.36 -50.48 -10.74
C GLY A 115 -15.04 -51.12 -11.15
N THR A 116 -14.86 -52.41 -10.87
CA THR A 116 -13.68 -53.16 -11.26
C THR A 116 -14.07 -54.37 -12.09
N ILE A 117 -13.37 -54.56 -13.20
CA ILE A 117 -13.44 -55.80 -14.02
C ILE A 117 -12.05 -56.43 -13.95
N ALA A 118 -11.95 -57.63 -13.39
CA ALA A 118 -10.69 -58.34 -13.27
C ALA A 118 -10.83 -59.77 -13.79
N SER A 119 -9.87 -60.24 -14.58
CA SER A 119 -9.74 -61.63 -15.04
C SER A 119 -8.34 -62.13 -14.69
N TRP A 120 -8.26 -63.36 -14.17
CA TRP A 120 -7.01 -64.05 -13.83
C TRP A 120 -6.87 -65.27 -14.67
N ASP A 121 -5.70 -65.50 -15.25
CA ASP A 121 -5.39 -66.70 -16.06
C ASP A 121 -6.39 -67.00 -17.19
N GLY A 122 -6.97 -65.94 -17.80
CA GLY A 122 -7.96 -66.19 -18.89
C GLY A 122 -9.35 -66.68 -18.43
N ASN A 123 -9.59 -66.76 -17.13
CA ASN A 123 -10.89 -67.09 -16.57
C ASN A 123 -11.92 -65.96 -16.78
N ALA A 124 -13.21 -66.32 -16.66
CA ALA A 124 -14.28 -65.33 -16.77
C ALA A 124 -14.08 -64.15 -15.89
N ALA A 125 -14.17 -62.91 -16.46
CA ALA A 125 -13.95 -61.68 -15.75
C ALA A 125 -14.95 -61.45 -14.60
N THR A 126 -14.44 -61.17 -13.41
CA THR A 126 -15.25 -60.79 -12.26
C THR A 126 -15.59 -59.30 -12.38
N LYS A 127 -16.84 -58.95 -12.18
CA LYS A 127 -17.34 -57.57 -12.21
C LYS A 127 -17.79 -57.19 -10.82
N THR A 128 -17.12 -56.20 -10.19
CA THR A 128 -17.52 -55.70 -8.90
C THR A 128 -17.85 -54.22 -9.01
N TYR A 129 -18.79 -53.74 -8.23
CA TYR A 129 -19.07 -52.34 -8.05
C TYR A 129 -19.21 -52.00 -6.57
N THR A 130 -18.85 -50.75 -6.22
CA THR A 130 -19.05 -50.19 -4.89
C THR A 130 -19.45 -48.74 -5.02
N MET A 131 -20.51 -48.33 -4.35
CA MET A 131 -21.02 -46.98 -4.31
C MET A 131 -20.93 -46.45 -2.85
N PRO A 132 -19.74 -46.02 -2.40
CA PRO A 132 -19.52 -45.58 -1.02
C PRO A 132 -19.87 -44.09 -0.85
N VAL A 133 -20.56 -43.77 0.23
CA VAL A 133 -20.58 -42.42 0.83
C VAL A 133 -19.70 -42.48 2.06
N THR A 134 -18.63 -41.73 2.06
CA THR A 134 -17.65 -41.69 3.15
C THR A 134 -17.71 -40.32 3.86
N ALA A 135 -17.93 -40.35 5.18
CA ALA A 135 -17.72 -39.20 6.05
C ALA A 135 -16.31 -39.31 6.68
N SER A 136 -15.50 -38.30 6.56
CA SER A 136 -14.16 -38.25 7.16
C SER A 136 -14.01 -37.01 8.00
N TRP A 137 -13.55 -37.14 9.25
CA TRP A 137 -13.37 -36.07 10.19
C TRP A 137 -12.00 -36.15 10.87
N MET A 138 -11.22 -35.09 10.77
CA MET A 138 -9.95 -34.93 11.49
C MET A 138 -10.22 -34.32 12.87
N VAL A 139 -9.84 -35.02 13.92
CA VAL A 139 -9.95 -34.51 15.32
C VAL A 139 -8.72 -33.67 15.62
N ASP A 140 -8.92 -32.39 15.93
CA ASP A 140 -7.82 -31.44 16.17
C ASP A 140 -7.34 -31.47 17.63
N LEU A 141 -6.61 -32.54 18.02
CA LEU A 141 -6.05 -32.69 19.37
C LEU A 141 -4.77 -31.87 19.59
N PHE A 142 -4.06 -31.52 18.53
CA PHE A 142 -2.76 -30.87 18.61
C PHE A 142 -2.74 -29.48 17.94
N GLY A 143 -3.92 -28.87 17.74
CA GLY A 143 -4.08 -27.50 17.30
C GLY A 143 -3.67 -27.22 15.86
N ASN A 144 -3.60 -28.24 14.98
CA ASN A 144 -3.29 -28.07 13.57
C ASN A 144 -4.37 -27.24 12.85
N LEU A 145 -5.63 -27.68 12.93
CA LEU A 145 -6.77 -26.98 12.33
C LEU A 145 -7.02 -25.64 12.98
N LEU A 146 -6.85 -25.56 14.31
CA LEU A 146 -6.97 -24.29 15.03
C LEU A 146 -5.93 -23.26 14.56
N SER A 147 -4.66 -23.67 14.39
CA SER A 147 -3.60 -22.80 13.91
C SER A 147 -3.83 -22.39 12.45
N GLN A 148 -4.30 -23.29 11.59
CA GLN A 148 -4.68 -22.94 10.21
C GLN A 148 -5.85 -21.95 10.16
N LYS A 149 -6.89 -22.13 10.98
CA LYS A 149 -8.00 -21.18 11.11
C LYS A 149 -7.52 -19.81 11.57
N ARG A 150 -6.65 -19.75 12.59
CA ARG A 150 -6.08 -18.50 13.11
C ARG A 150 -5.19 -17.84 12.06
N SER A 151 -4.38 -18.60 11.34
CA SER A 151 -3.58 -18.10 10.21
C SER A 151 -4.45 -17.48 9.12
N ALA A 152 -5.53 -18.17 8.70
CA ALA A 152 -6.49 -17.63 7.74
C ALA A 152 -7.21 -16.37 8.25
N GLN A 153 -7.48 -16.27 9.55
CA GLN A 153 -8.05 -15.07 10.16
C GLN A 153 -7.08 -13.89 10.11
N MET A 154 -5.79 -14.12 10.38
CA MET A 154 -4.76 -13.07 10.27
C MET A 154 -4.55 -12.65 8.81
N ALA A 155 -4.59 -13.59 7.87
CA ALA A 155 -4.55 -13.30 6.45
C ALA A 155 -5.72 -12.41 5.98
N LEU A 156 -6.93 -12.66 6.49
CA LEU A 156 -8.08 -11.79 6.22
C LEU A 156 -7.86 -10.38 6.75
N LEU A 157 -7.43 -10.22 8.01
CA LEU A 157 -7.15 -8.92 8.60
C LEU A 157 -6.05 -8.18 7.82
N GLN A 158 -4.98 -8.88 7.44
CA GLN A 158 -3.90 -8.34 6.61
C GLN A 158 -4.43 -7.76 5.29
N LEU A 159 -5.33 -8.47 4.61
CA LEU A 159 -5.88 -8.02 3.33
C LEU A 159 -6.90 -6.90 3.48
N GLN A 160 -7.65 -6.84 4.59
CA GLN A 160 -8.50 -5.70 4.92
C GLN A 160 -7.67 -4.43 5.13
N ASP A 161 -6.59 -4.52 5.91
CA ASP A 161 -5.66 -3.40 6.12
C ASP A 161 -4.95 -3.00 4.81
N TYR A 162 -4.56 -3.98 3.99
CA TYR A 162 -3.99 -3.72 2.67
C TYR A 162 -4.96 -2.95 1.76
N GLN A 163 -6.25 -3.31 1.78
CA GLN A 163 -7.29 -2.57 1.04
C GLN A 163 -7.38 -1.11 1.52
N VAL A 164 -7.35 -0.88 2.83
CA VAL A 164 -7.33 0.46 3.42
C VAL A 164 -6.07 1.22 2.99
N SER A 165 -4.91 0.58 3.02
CA SER A 165 -3.64 1.17 2.57
C SER A 165 -3.68 1.56 1.08
N VAL A 166 -4.25 0.72 0.22
CA VAL A 166 -4.45 1.04 -1.20
C VAL A 166 -5.38 2.24 -1.37
N LYS A 167 -6.49 2.31 -0.59
CA LYS A 167 -7.42 3.44 -0.59
C LYS A 167 -6.74 4.75 -0.20
N THR A 168 -6.01 4.76 0.91
CA THR A 168 -5.33 5.98 1.40
C THR A 168 -4.22 6.45 0.45
N ASN A 169 -3.46 5.51 -0.10
CA ASN A 169 -2.44 5.79 -1.11
C ASN A 169 -3.05 6.36 -2.39
N LEU A 170 -4.18 5.82 -2.84
CA LEU A 170 -4.90 6.33 -4.01
C LEU A 170 -5.35 7.79 -3.81
N ILE A 171 -5.92 8.12 -2.65
CA ILE A 171 -6.34 9.49 -2.31
C ILE A 171 -5.12 10.44 -2.36
N ALA A 172 -4.00 10.06 -1.74
CA ALA A 172 -2.79 10.87 -1.71
C ALA A 172 -2.20 11.08 -3.12
N ASN A 173 -2.16 10.02 -3.95
CA ASN A 173 -1.64 10.12 -5.31
C ASN A 173 -2.52 10.99 -6.21
N ILE A 174 -3.85 10.87 -6.12
CA ILE A 174 -4.79 11.74 -6.85
C ILE A 174 -4.58 13.20 -6.43
N ALA A 175 -4.51 13.47 -5.13
CA ALA A 175 -4.29 14.82 -4.62
C ALA A 175 -2.95 15.40 -5.10
N ASN A 176 -1.86 14.64 -5.02
CA ASN A 176 -0.54 15.06 -5.50
C ASN A 176 -0.53 15.35 -7.01
N MET A 177 -1.16 14.50 -7.84
CA MET A 177 -1.25 14.75 -9.28
C MET A 177 -2.13 15.96 -9.60
N TYR A 178 -3.22 16.16 -8.86
CA TYR A 178 -4.07 17.32 -9.01
C TYR A 178 -3.32 18.62 -8.69
N TYR A 179 -2.61 18.68 -7.56
CA TYR A 179 -1.79 19.85 -7.23
C TYR A 179 -0.62 20.05 -8.18
N THR A 180 -0.07 18.98 -8.76
CA THR A 180 0.92 19.09 -9.85
C THR A 180 0.33 19.80 -11.07
N LEU A 181 -0.90 19.47 -11.46
CA LEU A 181 -1.58 20.18 -12.55
C LEU A 181 -1.80 21.65 -12.24
N LEU A 182 -2.21 21.99 -11.01
CA LEU A 182 -2.38 23.39 -10.61
C LEU A 182 -1.06 24.16 -10.62
N MET A 183 0.04 23.54 -10.19
CA MET A 183 1.39 24.09 -10.28
C MET A 183 1.77 24.37 -11.73
N LEU A 184 1.60 23.39 -12.62
CA LEU A 184 1.93 23.52 -14.03
C LEU A 184 1.11 24.61 -14.72
N ASP A 185 -0.18 24.71 -14.43
CA ASP A 185 -1.03 25.79 -14.96
C ASP A 185 -0.53 27.19 -14.50
N LYS A 186 -0.14 27.31 -13.23
CA LYS A 186 0.43 28.55 -12.72
C LYS A 186 1.76 28.89 -13.39
N GLN A 187 2.60 27.88 -13.64
CA GLN A 187 3.84 28.07 -14.39
C GLN A 187 3.58 28.50 -15.85
N VAL A 188 2.57 27.92 -16.52
CA VAL A 188 2.17 28.36 -17.88
C VAL A 188 1.68 29.82 -17.86
N GLU A 189 0.91 30.23 -16.84
CA GLU A 189 0.49 31.63 -16.67
C GLU A 189 1.69 32.57 -16.60
N LEU A 190 2.70 32.25 -15.77
CA LEU A 190 3.93 33.04 -15.62
C LEU A 190 4.75 33.08 -16.93
N VAL A 191 4.89 31.95 -17.60
CA VAL A 191 5.60 31.89 -18.88
C VAL A 191 4.87 32.67 -19.98
N ASN A 192 3.53 32.68 -20.00
CA ASN A 192 2.76 33.50 -20.94
C ASN A 192 3.00 35.01 -20.69
N ASN A 193 3.07 35.44 -19.43
CA ASN A 193 3.40 36.82 -19.11
C ASN A 193 4.82 37.18 -19.56
N MET A 194 5.78 36.27 -19.39
CA MET A 194 7.16 36.47 -19.80
C MET A 194 7.30 36.43 -21.34
N GLU A 195 6.52 35.60 -22.03
CA GLU A 195 6.43 35.57 -23.49
C GLU A 195 6.09 36.97 -24.03
N GLY A 196 5.08 37.63 -23.46
CA GLY A 196 4.72 39.01 -23.81
C GLY A 196 5.89 39.98 -23.60
N LEU A 197 6.51 39.93 -22.42
CA LEU A 197 7.62 40.84 -22.06
C LEU A 197 8.86 40.65 -22.97
N THR A 198 9.24 39.42 -23.25
CA THR A 198 10.41 39.10 -24.09
C THR A 198 10.16 39.42 -25.55
N LYS A 199 8.93 39.22 -26.04
CA LYS A 199 8.50 39.62 -27.37
C LYS A 199 8.56 41.15 -27.54
N ASP A 200 7.97 41.89 -26.62
CA ASP A 200 7.99 43.36 -26.60
C ASP A 200 9.43 43.91 -26.58
N THR A 201 10.30 43.27 -25.82
CA THR A 201 11.73 43.64 -25.74
C THR A 201 12.41 43.45 -27.11
N TRP A 202 12.26 42.28 -27.72
CA TRP A 202 12.82 41.98 -29.03
C TRP A 202 12.30 42.91 -30.13
N GLU A 203 10.96 43.09 -30.22
CA GLU A 203 10.34 43.97 -31.23
C GLU A 203 10.78 45.43 -31.02
N THR A 204 10.92 45.90 -29.79
CA THR A 204 11.39 47.26 -29.47
C THR A 204 12.84 47.43 -29.93
N MET A 205 13.71 46.48 -29.63
CA MET A 205 15.12 46.53 -30.07
C MET A 205 15.24 46.46 -31.59
N GLN A 206 14.40 45.71 -32.29
CA GLN A 206 14.34 45.67 -33.73
C GLN A 206 13.95 47.04 -34.32
N LYS A 207 12.88 47.65 -33.79
CA LYS A 207 12.44 48.99 -34.24
C LYS A 207 13.50 50.04 -33.99
N MET A 208 14.19 50.02 -32.85
CA MET A 208 15.28 50.98 -32.54
C MET A 208 16.47 50.78 -33.50
N HIS A 209 16.80 49.57 -33.90
CA HIS A 209 17.83 49.30 -34.90
C HIS A 209 17.47 49.88 -36.24
N ASP A 210 16.23 49.64 -36.71
CA ASP A 210 15.74 50.12 -38.01
C ASP A 210 15.74 51.64 -38.09
N LEU A 211 15.50 52.31 -36.94
CA LEU A 211 15.59 53.77 -36.79
C LEU A 211 17.04 54.27 -36.58
N ARG A 212 18.06 53.40 -36.59
CA ARG A 212 19.48 53.70 -36.30
C ARG A 212 19.74 54.29 -34.89
N LEU A 213 18.93 53.94 -33.91
CA LEU A 213 18.98 54.43 -32.55
C LEU A 213 19.84 53.58 -31.58
N GLY A 214 20.84 52.82 -32.12
CA GLY A 214 21.95 52.34 -31.31
C GLY A 214 22.05 50.84 -31.02
N TYR A 215 21.05 49.98 -31.34
CA TYR A 215 21.19 48.55 -31.13
C TYR A 215 21.91 47.82 -32.25
N ARG A 216 22.87 46.93 -31.88
CA ARG A 216 23.64 46.12 -32.86
C ARG A 216 22.93 44.78 -33.14
N THR A 217 23.12 44.24 -34.30
CA THR A 217 22.52 42.95 -34.74
C THR A 217 22.68 41.80 -33.73
N PRO A 218 23.85 41.58 -33.08
CA PRO A 218 23.98 40.53 -32.06
C PRO A 218 23.07 40.71 -30.83
N ALA A 219 22.76 41.94 -30.47
CA ALA A 219 21.86 42.25 -29.37
C ALA A 219 20.42 41.82 -29.66
N ILE A 220 19.96 42.10 -30.89
CA ILE A 220 18.63 41.72 -31.38
C ILE A 220 18.50 40.20 -31.45
N GLN A 221 19.52 39.54 -31.99
CA GLN A 221 19.58 38.07 -32.06
C GLN A 221 19.54 37.40 -30.66
N SER A 222 20.19 38.03 -29.67
CA SER A 222 20.11 37.55 -28.27
C SER A 222 18.71 37.69 -27.68
N ALA A 223 18.03 38.82 -27.95
CA ALA A 223 16.65 39.05 -27.53
C ALA A 223 15.67 38.08 -28.19
N GLU A 224 15.84 37.85 -29.51
CA GLU A 224 15.09 36.88 -30.30
C GLU A 224 15.29 35.44 -29.75
N SER A 225 16.53 35.06 -29.49
CA SER A 225 16.86 33.74 -28.85
C SER A 225 16.22 33.59 -27.50
N ASN A 226 16.21 34.63 -26.68
CA ASN A 226 15.54 34.61 -25.37
C ASN A 226 14.03 34.43 -25.50
N TYR A 227 13.37 35.09 -26.43
CA TYR A 227 11.95 34.90 -26.75
C TYR A 227 11.65 33.43 -27.13
N TYR A 228 12.43 32.87 -28.05
CA TYR A 228 12.25 31.44 -28.43
C TYR A 228 12.55 30.47 -27.28
N SER A 229 13.45 30.79 -26.39
CA SER A 229 13.70 30.00 -25.19
C SER A 229 12.46 29.95 -24.28
N VAL A 230 11.74 31.05 -24.11
CA VAL A 230 10.49 31.10 -23.36
C VAL A 230 9.38 30.30 -24.04
N LEU A 231 9.29 30.35 -25.38
CA LEU A 231 8.35 29.53 -26.14
C LEU A 231 8.63 28.02 -25.99
N THR A 232 9.90 27.63 -26.00
CA THR A 232 10.29 26.24 -25.76
C THR A 232 9.85 25.77 -24.38
N GLN A 233 10.10 26.59 -23.35
CA GLN A 233 9.68 26.29 -21.99
C GLN A 233 8.16 26.15 -21.87
N LYS A 234 7.38 27.04 -22.51
CA LYS A 234 5.91 26.92 -22.60
C LYS A 234 5.47 25.59 -23.19
N THR A 235 6.10 25.18 -24.29
CA THR A 235 5.78 23.92 -24.99
C THR A 235 6.05 22.71 -24.08
N ASP A 236 7.16 22.74 -23.33
CA ASP A 236 7.49 21.68 -22.36
C ASP A 236 6.47 21.60 -21.21
N LEU A 237 6.02 22.73 -20.68
CA LEU A 237 4.99 22.75 -19.64
C LEU A 237 3.64 22.19 -20.16
N LEU A 238 3.23 22.56 -21.37
CA LEU A 238 2.00 22.05 -21.99
C LEU A 238 2.06 20.53 -22.21
N ARG A 239 3.24 20.01 -22.58
CA ARG A 239 3.47 18.56 -22.68
C ARG A 239 3.33 17.89 -21.32
N GLN A 240 3.96 18.44 -20.27
CA GLN A 240 3.88 17.92 -18.90
C GLN A 240 2.44 17.91 -18.36
N ILE A 241 1.65 18.96 -18.65
CA ILE A 241 0.22 19.00 -18.30
C ILE A 241 -0.49 17.81 -18.94
N ARG A 242 -0.30 17.59 -20.24
CA ARG A 242 -0.96 16.50 -20.97
C ARG A 242 -0.56 15.13 -20.44
N GLU A 243 0.72 14.92 -20.14
CA GLU A 243 1.22 13.67 -19.57
C GLU A 243 0.64 13.41 -18.16
N THR A 244 0.52 14.47 -17.34
CA THR A 244 -0.06 14.37 -16.01
C THR A 244 -1.57 14.12 -16.05
N GLU A 245 -2.31 14.76 -16.98
CA GLU A 245 -3.73 14.50 -17.22
C GLU A 245 -3.98 13.06 -17.63
N ASN A 246 -3.16 12.52 -18.54
CA ASN A 246 -3.26 11.13 -18.99
C ASN A 246 -2.98 10.16 -17.80
N SER A 247 -1.98 10.46 -16.99
CA SER A 247 -1.63 9.64 -15.82
C SER A 247 -2.73 9.67 -14.76
N LEU A 248 -3.32 10.85 -14.51
CA LEU A 248 -4.43 11.00 -13.57
C LEU A 248 -5.69 10.30 -14.09
N SER A 249 -6.00 10.41 -15.40
CA SER A 249 -7.12 9.70 -16.02
C SER A 249 -6.98 8.18 -15.86
N LEU A 250 -5.78 7.64 -16.10
CA LEU A 250 -5.48 6.22 -15.88
C LEU A 250 -5.68 5.83 -14.40
N LEU A 251 -5.19 6.67 -13.47
CA LEU A 251 -5.28 6.40 -12.03
C LEU A 251 -6.73 6.35 -11.55
N ILE A 252 -7.61 7.20 -12.09
CA ILE A 252 -9.05 7.21 -11.75
C ILE A 252 -9.88 6.20 -12.56
N GLY A 253 -9.24 5.39 -13.42
CA GLY A 253 -9.91 4.36 -14.22
C GLY A 253 -10.75 4.95 -15.36
N ASP A 254 -10.29 6.02 -16.00
CA ASP A 254 -10.98 6.69 -17.09
C ASP A 254 -10.12 6.79 -18.36
N GLN A 255 -10.76 7.11 -19.49
CA GLN A 255 -10.05 7.43 -20.72
C GLN A 255 -9.29 8.75 -20.57
N ALA A 256 -8.18 8.89 -21.30
CA ALA A 256 -7.38 10.10 -21.29
C ALA A 256 -8.21 11.32 -21.77
N HIS A 257 -8.36 12.31 -20.92
CA HIS A 257 -9.09 13.55 -21.18
C HIS A 257 -8.50 14.72 -20.39
N SER A 258 -8.92 15.94 -20.72
CA SER A 258 -8.56 17.11 -19.92
C SER A 258 -9.29 17.10 -18.58
N ILE A 259 -8.53 17.35 -17.50
CA ILE A 259 -9.04 17.34 -16.13
C ILE A 259 -9.49 18.75 -15.74
N ALA A 260 -10.80 18.88 -15.39
CA ALA A 260 -11.31 20.11 -14.82
C ALA A 260 -10.69 20.37 -13.46
N ARG A 261 -10.20 21.60 -13.23
CA ARG A 261 -9.47 21.97 -12.02
C ARG A 261 -9.57 23.43 -11.66
N GLY A 262 -9.35 23.76 -10.39
CA GLY A 262 -9.31 25.10 -9.87
C GLY A 262 -7.99 25.82 -10.18
N LYS A 263 -7.67 26.84 -9.36
CA LYS A 263 -6.41 27.58 -9.41
C LYS A 263 -5.59 27.29 -8.16
N LEU A 264 -4.26 27.30 -8.29
CA LEU A 264 -3.33 27.08 -7.20
C LEU A 264 -3.53 28.10 -6.08
N ASP A 265 -3.70 29.38 -6.42
CA ASP A 265 -3.84 30.48 -5.48
C ASP A 265 -5.12 30.38 -4.61
N ASN A 266 -6.10 29.61 -5.00
CA ASN A 266 -7.37 29.42 -4.29
C ASN A 266 -7.36 28.20 -3.36
N GLN A 267 -6.26 27.45 -3.30
CA GLN A 267 -6.18 26.26 -2.48
C GLN A 267 -5.83 26.62 -1.04
N SER A 268 -6.59 26.05 -0.09
CA SER A 268 -6.28 26.17 1.33
C SER A 268 -6.17 24.77 1.94
N LEU A 269 -5.01 24.47 2.48
CA LEU A 269 -4.76 23.25 3.23
C LEU A 269 -4.54 23.63 4.71
N PRO A 270 -4.88 22.73 5.65
CA PRO A 270 -4.57 22.94 7.06
C PRO A 270 -3.08 23.23 7.27
N SER A 271 -2.78 24.26 8.05
CA SER A 271 -1.39 24.68 8.34
C SER A 271 -0.95 24.37 9.77
N ASN A 272 -1.90 24.06 10.66
CA ASN A 272 -1.62 23.72 12.05
C ASN A 272 -1.61 22.20 12.19
N PHE A 273 -0.42 21.63 12.16
CA PHE A 273 -0.21 20.22 12.46
C PHE A 273 0.12 20.13 13.96
N SER A 274 -0.76 19.50 14.76
CA SER A 274 -0.38 19.12 16.11
C SER A 274 0.69 18.04 16.02
N THR A 275 1.92 18.44 16.25
CA THR A 275 3.12 17.60 16.09
C THR A 275 3.31 16.57 17.20
N GLY A 276 2.29 16.32 18.02
CA GLY A 276 2.26 15.19 18.95
C GLY A 276 2.15 13.85 18.19
N VAL A 277 3.16 13.54 17.37
CA VAL A 277 3.25 12.24 16.69
C VAL A 277 3.79 11.25 17.70
N GLY A 278 2.95 10.85 18.66
CA GLY A 278 3.24 9.68 19.47
C GLY A 278 3.26 8.43 18.59
N ILE A 279 4.15 7.53 18.90
CA ILE A 279 4.26 6.18 18.30
C ILE A 279 2.94 5.44 18.12
N GLN A 280 1.95 5.74 18.96
CA GLN A 280 0.58 5.22 18.83
C GLN A 280 -0.08 5.57 17.50
N LEU A 281 0.31 6.67 16.83
CA LEU A 281 -0.21 7.05 15.52
C LEU A 281 0.32 6.16 14.39
N LEU A 282 1.56 5.68 14.52
CA LEU A 282 2.11 4.72 13.56
C LEU A 282 1.39 3.37 13.65
N ASN A 283 0.87 3.01 14.82
CA ASN A 283 0.04 1.83 14.98
C ASN A 283 -1.32 1.92 14.28
N ASN A 284 -1.78 3.13 13.95
CA ASN A 284 -3.04 3.34 13.23
C ASN A 284 -2.87 3.27 11.70
N ARG A 285 -1.65 3.15 11.20
CA ARG A 285 -1.38 2.99 9.78
C ARG A 285 -1.76 1.58 9.31
N ALA A 286 -2.56 1.53 8.26
CA ALA A 286 -3.04 0.27 7.71
C ALA A 286 -1.91 -0.62 7.17
N ASP A 287 -0.85 -0.05 6.59
CA ASP A 287 0.30 -0.79 6.08
C ASP A 287 1.16 -1.39 7.21
N VAL A 288 1.32 -0.68 8.33
CA VAL A 288 2.01 -1.19 9.53
C VAL A 288 1.21 -2.31 10.17
N HIS A 289 -0.11 -2.15 10.29
CA HIS A 289 -0.99 -3.17 10.84
C HIS A 289 -1.07 -4.40 9.92
N ALA A 290 -1.12 -4.21 8.59
CA ALA A 290 -1.04 -5.31 7.63
C ALA A 290 0.26 -6.12 7.77
N ALA A 291 1.40 -5.45 7.95
CA ALA A 291 2.69 -6.12 8.18
C ALA A 291 2.71 -6.90 9.50
N GLU A 292 2.08 -6.38 10.56
CA GLU A 292 1.90 -7.09 11.83
C GLU A 292 0.98 -8.31 11.68
N MET A 293 -0.13 -8.20 10.94
CA MET A 293 -1.02 -9.33 10.67
C MET A 293 -0.32 -10.43 9.87
N ASN A 294 0.56 -10.06 8.93
CA ASN A 294 1.43 -11.02 8.25
C ASN A 294 2.39 -11.72 9.21
N LEU A 295 2.98 -11.00 10.17
CA LEU A 295 3.82 -11.59 11.22
C LEU A 295 3.01 -12.59 12.06
N ALA A 296 1.80 -12.22 12.47
CA ALA A 296 0.90 -13.10 13.21
C ALA A 296 0.49 -14.34 12.40
N GLN A 297 0.29 -14.19 11.10
CA GLN A 297 0.03 -15.30 10.18
C GLN A 297 1.21 -16.28 10.14
N CYS A 298 2.44 -15.77 10.02
CA CYS A 298 3.67 -16.58 10.03
C CYS A 298 3.87 -17.26 11.39
N PHE A 299 3.51 -16.62 12.51
CA PHE A 299 3.51 -17.25 13.84
C PHE A 299 2.62 -18.50 13.85
N TYR A 300 1.37 -18.41 13.36
CA TYR A 300 0.49 -19.57 13.27
C TYR A 300 0.96 -20.59 12.22
N GLY A 301 1.73 -20.16 11.22
CA GLY A 301 2.44 -21.06 10.30
C GLY A 301 3.47 -21.93 11.04
N VAL A 302 4.22 -21.37 11.98
CA VAL A 302 5.16 -22.12 12.84
C VAL A 302 4.42 -23.11 13.71
N GLU A 303 3.29 -22.70 14.32
CA GLU A 303 2.47 -23.62 15.15
C GLU A 303 1.88 -24.76 14.31
N THR A 304 1.42 -24.48 13.09
CA THR A 304 0.98 -25.51 12.13
C THR A 304 2.12 -26.47 11.74
N ALA A 305 3.35 -25.95 11.52
CA ALA A 305 4.50 -26.80 11.22
C ALA A 305 4.93 -27.65 12.44
N ARG A 306 4.80 -27.09 13.65
CA ARG A 306 5.07 -27.79 14.92
C ARG A 306 4.07 -28.91 15.17
N SER A 307 2.78 -28.71 14.87
CA SER A 307 1.73 -29.71 15.06
C SER A 307 1.96 -30.97 14.23
N LYS A 308 2.70 -30.90 13.10
CA LYS A 308 3.04 -32.06 12.27
C LYS A 308 3.98 -33.06 12.92
N PHE A 309 4.61 -32.73 14.06
CA PHE A 309 5.40 -33.69 14.85
C PHE A 309 4.54 -34.59 15.73
N TYR A 310 3.25 -34.31 15.87
CA TYR A 310 2.32 -35.05 16.71
C TYR A 310 1.42 -35.94 15.85
N PRO A 311 0.81 -36.99 16.47
CA PRO A 311 -0.13 -37.85 15.76
C PRO A 311 -1.36 -37.10 15.25
N SER A 312 -1.85 -37.48 14.08
CA SER A 312 -3.16 -37.06 13.59
C SER A 312 -4.18 -38.13 13.83
N ILE A 313 -5.38 -37.78 14.30
CA ILE A 313 -6.51 -38.69 14.49
C ILE A 313 -7.57 -38.36 13.46
N THR A 314 -7.92 -39.36 12.66
CA THR A 314 -9.00 -39.28 11.69
C THR A 314 -10.06 -40.34 12.00
N ILE A 315 -11.31 -39.91 12.10
CA ILE A 315 -12.47 -40.79 12.22
C ILE A 315 -13.17 -40.78 10.88
N SER A 316 -13.38 -41.98 10.31
CA SER A 316 -14.11 -42.12 9.07
C SER A 316 -15.23 -43.15 9.19
N GLY A 317 -16.37 -42.82 8.58
CA GLY A 317 -17.50 -43.72 8.46
C GLY A 317 -17.88 -43.89 6.98
N THR A 318 -18.09 -45.12 6.55
CA THR A 318 -18.47 -45.42 5.16
C THR A 318 -19.75 -46.20 5.14
N GLY A 319 -20.76 -45.68 4.44
CA GLY A 319 -21.94 -46.45 4.02
C GLY A 319 -21.82 -46.75 2.53
N ALA A 320 -21.86 -47.98 2.15
CA ALA A 320 -21.71 -48.38 0.74
C ALA A 320 -22.80 -49.37 0.30
N PHE A 321 -23.17 -49.26 -0.96
CA PHE A 321 -23.90 -50.28 -1.67
C PHE A 321 -22.95 -51.02 -2.61
N THR A 322 -22.79 -52.35 -2.43
CA THR A 322 -21.73 -53.11 -3.12
C THR A 322 -22.18 -54.51 -3.45
N ASN A 323 -21.69 -55.05 -4.55
CA ASN A 323 -21.76 -56.49 -4.87
C ASN A 323 -20.47 -57.25 -4.54
N SER A 324 -19.45 -56.54 -3.97
CA SER A 324 -18.19 -57.16 -3.55
C SER A 324 -18.31 -57.65 -2.11
N GLY A 325 -18.50 -58.89 -1.89
CA GLY A 325 -18.66 -59.54 -0.58
C GLY A 325 -17.77 -60.73 -0.37
N GLY A 326 -16.47 -60.60 -0.52
CA GLY A 326 -15.45 -61.54 -0.02
C GLY A 326 -15.31 -62.91 -0.70
N ALA A 327 -16.31 -63.49 -1.27
CA ALA A 327 -16.23 -64.76 -1.96
C ALA A 327 -17.29 -64.85 -3.07
N GLY A 328 -16.98 -64.29 -4.21
CA GLY A 328 -17.80 -64.42 -5.40
C GLY A 328 -18.91 -63.35 -5.54
N ILE A 329 -19.23 -63.07 -6.78
CA ILE A 329 -20.29 -62.16 -7.13
C ILE A 329 -21.64 -62.81 -6.84
N VAL A 330 -22.27 -62.39 -5.78
CA VAL A 330 -23.68 -62.68 -5.51
C VAL A 330 -24.49 -61.40 -5.75
N ASN A 331 -25.27 -61.44 -6.82
CA ASN A 331 -26.26 -60.37 -7.06
C ASN A 331 -27.48 -60.63 -6.13
N PRO A 332 -28.11 -59.62 -5.52
CA PRO A 332 -27.98 -58.21 -5.66
C PRO A 332 -27.10 -57.57 -4.57
N GLY A 333 -26.63 -56.33 -4.81
CA GLY A 333 -25.83 -55.55 -3.89
C GLY A 333 -26.35 -55.47 -2.45
N LYS A 334 -25.43 -55.40 -1.51
CA LYS A 334 -25.68 -55.31 -0.07
C LYS A 334 -25.22 -53.99 0.51
N TRP A 335 -25.83 -53.58 1.60
CA TRP A 335 -25.38 -52.48 2.39
C TRP A 335 -24.16 -52.85 3.21
N LEU A 336 -23.10 -52.05 3.12
CA LEU A 336 -21.92 -52.12 3.97
C LEU A 336 -21.90 -50.86 4.82
N LEU A 337 -21.79 -51.00 6.14
CA LEU A 337 -21.53 -49.95 7.06
C LEU A 337 -20.20 -50.23 7.77
N SER A 338 -19.28 -49.30 7.72
CA SER A 338 -17.99 -49.39 8.42
C SER A 338 -17.66 -48.09 9.11
N ALA A 339 -17.04 -48.17 10.29
CA ALA A 339 -16.46 -47.02 11.00
C ALA A 339 -15.02 -47.36 11.35
N VAL A 340 -14.11 -46.46 11.06
CA VAL A 340 -12.68 -46.63 11.27
C VAL A 340 -12.12 -45.41 11.98
N GLY A 341 -11.49 -45.61 13.15
CA GLY A 341 -10.62 -44.61 13.76
C GLY A 341 -9.16 -44.91 13.41
N SER A 342 -8.46 -43.95 12.83
CA SER A 342 -7.05 -44.10 12.50
C SER A 342 -6.22 -43.06 13.26
N LEU A 343 -5.11 -43.55 13.86
CA LEU A 343 -4.06 -42.71 14.45
C LEU A 343 -2.83 -42.84 13.55
N THR A 344 -2.39 -41.73 12.97
CA THR A 344 -1.21 -41.68 12.12
C THR A 344 -0.14 -40.84 12.76
N GLN A 345 1.01 -41.44 13.12
CA GLN A 345 2.20 -40.76 13.61
C GLN A 345 3.32 -40.88 12.59
N PRO A 346 3.79 -39.75 12.01
CA PRO A 346 4.98 -39.81 11.16
C PRO A 346 6.22 -40.10 12.01
N ILE A 347 6.93 -41.22 11.71
CA ILE A 347 8.18 -41.57 12.40
C ILE A 347 9.38 -41.02 11.62
N PHE A 348 9.40 -41.21 10.31
CA PHE A 348 10.46 -40.75 9.43
C PHE A 348 9.91 -40.31 8.09
N GLN A 349 10.15 -39.07 7.70
CA GLN A 349 9.70 -38.47 6.43
C GLN A 349 10.86 -37.79 5.69
N ASN A 350 12.01 -38.42 5.61
CA ASN A 350 13.18 -37.92 4.88
C ASN A 350 13.55 -36.45 5.25
N GLY A 351 13.41 -36.08 6.53
CA GLY A 351 13.71 -34.75 7.04
C GLY A 351 12.65 -33.66 6.71
N ARG A 352 11.56 -34.00 5.98
CA ARG A 352 10.58 -32.99 5.50
C ARG A 352 9.91 -32.22 6.63
N ILE A 353 9.56 -32.87 7.74
CA ILE A 353 8.90 -32.20 8.87
C ILE A 353 9.86 -31.22 9.56
N ILE A 354 11.13 -31.64 9.77
CA ILE A 354 12.16 -30.82 10.39
C ILE A 354 12.48 -29.60 9.51
N ALA A 355 12.67 -29.84 8.21
CA ALA A 355 12.90 -28.77 7.23
C ALA A 355 11.70 -27.78 7.19
N GLY A 356 10.46 -28.30 7.18
CA GLY A 356 9.24 -27.48 7.20
C GLY A 356 9.16 -26.56 8.43
N LEU A 357 9.49 -27.08 9.62
CA LEU A 357 9.54 -26.24 10.82
C LEU A 357 10.65 -25.17 10.77
N LYS A 358 11.86 -25.52 10.27
CA LYS A 358 12.94 -24.55 10.09
C LYS A 358 12.56 -23.46 9.11
N VAL A 359 11.98 -23.81 7.97
CA VAL A 359 11.48 -22.84 6.97
C VAL A 359 10.42 -21.92 7.57
N ALA A 360 9.43 -22.47 8.29
CA ALA A 360 8.39 -21.66 8.93
C ALA A 360 8.98 -20.65 9.95
N LYS A 361 9.99 -21.06 10.73
CA LYS A 361 10.69 -20.15 11.65
C LYS A 361 11.42 -19.02 10.91
N MET A 362 12.13 -19.34 9.81
CA MET A 362 12.79 -18.32 8.99
C MET A 362 11.79 -17.35 8.35
N GLN A 363 10.62 -17.84 7.91
CA GLN A 363 9.53 -16.99 7.41
C GLN A 363 8.98 -16.06 8.49
N TYR A 364 8.86 -16.53 9.74
CA TYR A 364 8.48 -15.69 10.87
C TYR A 364 9.53 -14.58 11.12
N GLU A 365 10.83 -14.89 11.09
CA GLU A 365 11.90 -13.90 11.23
C GLU A 365 11.90 -12.88 10.09
N GLN A 366 11.68 -13.32 8.85
CA GLN A 366 11.53 -12.42 7.71
C GLN A 366 10.33 -11.47 7.88
N ALA A 367 9.19 -11.99 8.33
CA ALA A 367 8.01 -11.18 8.58
C ALA A 367 8.24 -10.18 9.73
N TYR A 368 8.97 -10.56 10.77
CA TYR A 368 9.36 -9.68 11.87
C TYR A 368 10.25 -8.53 11.38
N ASN A 369 11.30 -8.84 10.61
CA ASN A 369 12.19 -7.83 10.02
C ASN A 369 11.42 -6.89 9.07
N THR A 370 10.48 -7.42 8.30
CA THR A 370 9.63 -6.62 7.40
C THR A 370 8.74 -5.67 8.18
N TRP A 371 8.11 -6.14 9.26
CA TRP A 371 7.30 -5.31 10.14
C TRP A 371 8.10 -4.19 10.80
N GLN A 372 9.29 -4.49 11.34
CA GLN A 372 10.19 -3.47 11.89
C GLN A 372 10.60 -2.42 10.84
N ASN A 373 10.95 -2.86 9.63
CA ASN A 373 11.31 -1.95 8.55
C ASN A 373 10.14 -1.07 8.13
N THR A 374 8.91 -1.60 8.13
CA THR A 374 7.70 -0.82 7.82
C THR A 374 7.45 0.27 8.87
N LEU A 375 7.70 -0.03 10.16
CA LEU A 375 7.64 0.97 11.22
C LEU A 375 8.68 2.10 11.04
N LEU A 376 9.93 1.75 10.73
CA LEU A 376 11.00 2.72 10.49
C LEU A 376 10.69 3.59 9.27
N LYS A 377 10.17 2.98 8.20
CA LYS A 377 9.76 3.68 6.99
C LYS A 377 8.64 4.67 7.28
N ALA A 378 7.63 4.25 8.06
CA ALA A 378 6.52 5.12 8.46
C ALA A 378 7.00 6.35 9.25
N GLY A 379 7.94 6.19 10.19
CA GLY A 379 8.54 7.30 10.92
C GLY A 379 9.36 8.25 10.03
N SER A 380 10.12 7.67 9.09
CA SER A 380 10.87 8.46 8.10
C SER A 380 9.96 9.28 7.18
N GLU A 381 8.82 8.70 6.74
CA GLU A 381 7.85 9.42 5.91
C GLU A 381 7.25 10.63 6.63
N VAL A 382 6.90 10.50 7.91
CA VAL A 382 6.43 11.62 8.74
C VAL A 382 7.51 12.69 8.87
N SER A 383 8.75 12.30 9.21
CA SER A 383 9.88 13.23 9.34
C SER A 383 10.14 13.98 8.04
N ASN A 384 10.18 13.26 6.91
CA ASN A 384 10.40 13.85 5.59
C ASN A 384 9.29 14.83 5.19
N ALA A 385 8.02 14.52 5.48
CA ALA A 385 6.91 15.41 5.18
C ALA A 385 6.99 16.73 6.00
N LEU A 386 7.32 16.64 7.30
CA LEU A 386 7.51 17.81 8.15
C LEU A 386 8.68 18.69 7.69
N VAL A 387 9.81 18.06 7.36
CA VAL A 387 11.00 18.77 6.84
C VAL A 387 10.67 19.47 5.52
N LEU A 388 10.01 18.75 4.59
CA LEU A 388 9.61 19.32 3.30
C LEU A 388 8.71 20.55 3.49
N TYR A 389 7.72 20.47 4.40
CA TYR A 389 6.83 21.59 4.70
C TYR A 389 7.59 22.82 5.21
N ASN A 390 8.41 22.63 6.24
CA ASN A 390 9.11 23.74 6.90
C ASN A 390 10.09 24.43 5.95
N TYR A 391 10.91 23.67 5.22
CA TYR A 391 11.89 24.26 4.29
C TYR A 391 11.22 24.88 3.07
N SER A 392 10.14 24.31 2.54
CA SER A 392 9.42 24.90 1.42
C SER A 392 8.70 26.19 1.83
N ASP A 393 8.16 26.28 3.05
CA ASP A 393 7.54 27.50 3.57
C ASP A 393 8.58 28.62 3.77
N GLU A 394 9.74 28.30 4.34
CA GLU A 394 10.84 29.26 4.51
C GLU A 394 11.36 29.76 3.16
N LYS A 395 11.61 28.83 2.24
CA LYS A 395 12.13 29.15 0.91
C LYS A 395 11.14 29.99 0.10
N SER A 396 9.85 29.65 0.10
CA SER A 396 8.81 30.45 -0.56
C SER A 396 8.77 31.89 -0.06
N LYS A 397 8.95 32.13 1.25
CA LYS A 397 9.03 33.49 1.85
C LYS A 397 10.26 34.28 1.38
N ILE A 398 11.40 33.59 1.23
CA ILE A 398 12.64 34.22 0.74
C ILE A 398 12.48 34.56 -0.75
N GLU A 399 11.94 33.65 -1.54
CA GLU A 399 11.73 33.86 -2.98
C GLU A 399 10.71 34.97 -3.25
N GLN A 400 9.68 35.12 -2.42
CA GLN A 400 8.74 36.24 -2.53
C GLN A 400 9.47 37.59 -2.44
N LYS A 401 10.37 37.79 -1.46
CA LYS A 401 11.19 39.01 -1.35
C LYS A 401 12.10 39.19 -2.55
N ARG A 402 12.63 38.12 -3.07
CA ARG A 402 13.50 38.13 -4.25
C ARG A 402 12.75 38.54 -5.51
N ILE A 403 11.50 38.08 -5.68
CA ILE A 403 10.59 38.48 -6.77
C ILE A 403 10.36 40.00 -6.71
N GLU A 404 10.01 40.55 -5.54
CA GLU A 404 9.78 42.00 -5.38
C GLU A 404 10.98 42.86 -5.80
N VAL A 405 12.20 42.40 -5.52
CA VAL A 405 13.43 43.08 -5.94
C VAL A 405 13.65 42.92 -7.45
N LEU A 406 13.40 41.74 -8.01
CA LEU A 406 13.61 41.47 -9.44
C LEU A 406 12.54 42.15 -10.32
N GLU A 407 11.31 42.29 -9.87
CA GLU A 407 10.28 43.09 -10.56
C GLU A 407 10.69 44.55 -10.69
N LYS A 408 11.19 45.17 -9.62
CA LYS A 408 11.76 46.54 -9.67
C LYS A 408 12.97 46.62 -10.59
N ASN A 409 13.83 45.59 -10.59
CA ASN A 409 14.98 45.55 -11.48
C ASN A 409 14.56 45.46 -12.97
N VAL A 410 13.56 44.66 -13.31
CA VAL A 410 13.02 44.57 -14.68
C VAL A 410 12.42 45.91 -15.10
N GLU A 411 11.66 46.58 -14.22
CA GLU A 411 11.09 47.90 -14.48
C GLU A 411 12.18 48.95 -14.73
N SER A 412 13.15 49.08 -13.83
CA SER A 412 14.26 50.02 -13.94
C SER A 412 15.13 49.79 -15.19
N THR A 413 15.40 48.50 -15.53
CA THR A 413 16.16 48.18 -16.75
C THR A 413 15.37 48.47 -18.01
N LYS A 414 14.03 48.35 -17.99
CA LYS A 414 13.15 48.73 -19.10
C LYS A 414 13.14 50.22 -19.34
N GLU A 415 13.11 51.05 -18.27
CA GLU A 415 13.20 52.53 -18.37
C GLU A 415 14.53 52.96 -18.96
N LEU A 416 15.63 52.32 -18.54
CA LEU A 416 16.97 52.60 -19.05
C LEU A 416 17.14 52.21 -20.54
N MET A 417 16.33 51.31 -21.06
CA MET A 417 16.39 50.86 -22.45
C MET A 417 16.18 52.02 -23.45
N GLY A 418 15.43 53.05 -23.07
CA GLY A 418 15.21 54.29 -23.86
C GLY A 418 16.38 55.25 -23.86
N ILE A 419 17.41 55.05 -23.03
CA ILE A 419 18.55 55.94 -22.88
C ILE A 419 19.78 55.36 -23.57
N ALA A 420 20.42 56.12 -24.43
CA ALA A 420 21.59 55.67 -25.17
C ALA A 420 22.73 55.25 -24.22
N GLY A 421 23.12 53.98 -24.28
CA GLY A 421 24.23 53.41 -23.49
C GLY A 421 23.86 52.34 -22.50
N SER A 422 22.56 52.00 -22.31
CA SER A 422 22.16 50.89 -21.47
C SER A 422 22.48 49.49 -22.09
N SER A 423 22.90 48.56 -21.27
CA SER A 423 23.24 47.21 -21.68
C SER A 423 21.95 46.37 -21.88
N TYR A 424 21.65 45.95 -23.12
CA TYR A 424 20.55 45.01 -23.40
C TYR A 424 20.67 43.71 -22.64
N LEU A 425 21.89 43.31 -22.26
CA LEU A 425 22.15 42.10 -21.48
C LEU A 425 21.50 42.17 -20.09
N GLU A 426 21.46 43.39 -19.50
CA GLU A 426 20.86 43.59 -18.17
C GLU A 426 19.36 43.31 -18.19
N ILE A 427 18.64 43.71 -19.25
CA ILE A 427 17.19 43.44 -19.40
C ILE A 427 16.93 41.95 -19.55
N ILE A 428 17.66 41.29 -20.48
CA ILE A 428 17.50 39.83 -20.72
C ILE A 428 17.83 39.06 -19.43
N GLN A 429 18.90 39.46 -18.73
CA GLN A 429 19.29 38.82 -17.47
C GLN A 429 18.24 39.03 -16.37
N ALA A 430 17.70 40.25 -16.25
CA ALA A 430 16.68 40.60 -15.26
C ALA A 430 15.38 39.81 -15.52
N GLN A 431 14.91 39.74 -16.78
CA GLN A 431 13.73 38.96 -17.19
C GLN A 431 13.91 37.48 -16.94
N SER A 432 15.04 36.88 -17.35
CA SER A 432 15.34 35.47 -17.11
C SER A 432 15.44 35.14 -15.61
N SER A 433 16.05 36.03 -14.83
CA SER A 433 16.16 35.85 -13.38
C SER A 433 14.80 35.93 -12.68
N LEU A 434 13.94 36.84 -13.10
CA LEU A 434 12.59 36.99 -12.55
C LEU A 434 11.76 35.72 -12.85
N LEU A 435 11.74 35.26 -14.10
CA LEU A 435 11.00 34.08 -14.48
C LEU A 435 11.46 32.85 -13.69
N ASN A 436 12.77 32.62 -13.59
CA ASN A 436 13.31 31.48 -12.86
C ASN A 436 12.90 31.48 -11.38
N VAL A 437 12.91 32.65 -10.71
CA VAL A 437 12.52 32.76 -9.31
C VAL A 437 11.01 32.58 -9.13
N GLN A 438 10.20 33.15 -10.02
CA GLN A 438 8.75 32.96 -10.01
C GLN A 438 8.36 31.47 -10.18
N LEU A 439 9.00 30.77 -11.13
CA LEU A 439 8.78 29.33 -11.33
C LEU A 439 9.23 28.51 -10.12
N SER A 440 10.37 28.87 -9.51
CA SER A 440 10.86 28.21 -8.29
C SER A 440 9.90 28.41 -7.13
N LYS A 441 9.39 29.63 -6.92
CA LYS A 441 8.41 29.90 -5.86
C LYS A 441 7.12 29.09 -6.03
N VAL A 442 6.60 29.00 -7.25
CA VAL A 442 5.42 28.18 -7.53
C VAL A 442 5.68 26.70 -7.23
N ALA A 443 6.89 26.21 -7.52
CA ALA A 443 7.28 24.85 -7.15
C ALA A 443 7.37 24.66 -5.63
N ASP A 444 7.89 25.65 -4.89
CA ASP A 444 7.97 25.56 -3.41
C ASP A 444 6.58 25.65 -2.77
N ASP A 445 5.67 26.47 -3.29
CA ASP A 445 4.27 26.51 -2.84
C ASP A 445 3.57 25.17 -3.10
N PHE A 446 3.84 24.52 -4.23
CA PHE A 446 3.38 23.15 -4.51
C PHE A 446 4.01 22.12 -3.54
N TYR A 447 5.32 22.15 -3.30
CA TYR A 447 5.99 21.24 -2.35
C TYR A 447 5.43 21.34 -0.94
N LYS A 448 5.03 22.55 -0.53
CA LYS A 448 4.34 22.78 0.73
C LYS A 448 2.98 22.07 0.77
N MET A 449 2.19 22.13 -0.31
CA MET A 449 0.92 21.40 -0.42
C MET A 449 1.15 19.89 -0.44
N GLN A 450 2.12 19.43 -1.21
CA GLN A 450 2.51 18.02 -1.29
C GLN A 450 2.96 17.48 0.07
N ALA A 451 3.68 18.27 0.85
CA ALA A 451 4.09 17.92 2.20
C ALA A 451 2.89 17.68 3.13
N VAL A 452 1.83 18.49 3.00
CA VAL A 452 0.58 18.31 3.77
C VAL A 452 -0.13 17.02 3.36
N VAL A 453 -0.23 16.74 2.06
CA VAL A 453 -0.81 15.49 1.56
C VAL A 453 -0.03 14.28 2.05
N ASN A 454 1.30 14.34 1.94
CA ASN A 454 2.19 13.26 2.36
C ASN A 454 2.14 13.06 3.88
N LEU A 455 2.07 14.13 4.67
CA LEU A 455 1.92 14.06 6.13
C LEU A 455 0.58 13.42 6.50
N TYR A 456 -0.51 13.81 5.84
CA TYR A 456 -1.83 13.20 6.04
C TYR A 456 -1.81 11.69 5.80
N TYR A 457 -1.20 11.28 4.68
CA TYR A 457 -1.00 9.86 4.36
C TYR A 457 -0.09 9.16 5.38
N ALA A 458 1.06 9.77 5.71
CA ALA A 458 2.05 9.19 6.62
C ALA A 458 1.52 8.97 8.04
N LEU A 459 0.52 9.75 8.45
CA LEU A 459 -0.17 9.59 9.74
C LEU A 459 -1.34 8.58 9.68
N GLY A 460 -1.65 8.01 8.51
CA GLY A 460 -2.75 7.07 8.32
C GLY A 460 -4.10 7.72 8.00
N GLY A 461 -4.09 8.96 7.53
CA GLY A 461 -5.29 9.68 7.10
C GLY A 461 -5.95 9.07 5.86
N GLY A 462 -7.28 9.28 5.72
CA GLY A 462 -8.06 8.75 4.59
C GLY A 462 -8.56 7.31 4.77
N ALA A 463 -8.28 6.69 5.90
CA ALA A 463 -8.79 5.35 6.22
C ALA A 463 -10.32 5.35 6.44
N LYS A 464 -10.85 6.43 6.99
CA LYS A 464 -12.28 6.64 7.29
C LYS A 464 -13.04 7.30 6.15
#